data_53da01ff110687c862cdce40dc5aeef0
#
_entry.id   53da01ff110687c862cdce40dc5aeef0
#
_cell.length_a   1.000
_cell.length_b   1.000
_cell.length_c   1.000
_cell.angle_alpha   90.00
_cell.angle_beta   90.00
_cell.angle_gamma   90.00
#
_symmetry.space_group_name_H-M   'P 1'
#
loop_
_entity.id
_entity.type
_entity.pdbx_description
1 polymer ?
#
loop_
_entity_poly.entity_id
_entity_poly.type
_entity_poly.pdbx_seq_one_letter_code
_entity_poly.pdbx_strand_id
1 'polypeptide(L)'
;KFDQLNSSVDRYCASTAGGKIMVPSVTLSEAEELARDAWPEHQMGSIKFHPISKRLMVRNALVSFWLLVGSAIVISYFGHYQLSAALVALFLASLPFIALRWKRWGYANDGQFIYIRKGLIGVNYRCFPIHKVQQTSFYQSWFMRRFKLCSVGFVLACGGQSVPFIKEATGDALIDNTLYRVEALRKSWM
;
A
#
# COMPACT_ATOMS: atom_id res chain seq x y z
N LYS A 1 -18.56 -12.69 14.31
CA LYS A 1 -19.45 -11.57 14.65
C LYS A 1 -18.65 -10.32 15.02
N PHE A 2 -17.58 -10.02 14.26
CA PHE A 2 -16.76 -8.81 14.37
C PHE A 2 -16.23 -8.38 12.99
N ASP A 3 -17.07 -8.50 11.94
CA ASP A 3 -16.72 -8.08 10.58
C ASP A 3 -17.27 -6.69 10.22
N GLN A 4 -17.62 -5.91 11.22
CA GLN A 4 -17.84 -4.46 11.04
C GLN A 4 -16.53 -3.69 11.20
N LEU A 5 -15.50 -4.12 10.50
CA LEU A 5 -14.26 -3.36 10.40
C LEU A 5 -14.31 -2.54 9.12
N ASN A 6 -14.74 -1.26 9.30
CA ASN A 6 -14.27 -0.11 8.51
C ASN A 6 -13.58 -0.49 7.20
N SER A 7 -14.31 -1.08 6.26
CA SER A 7 -13.94 -1.00 4.87
C SER A 7 -14.29 0.42 4.43
N SER A 8 -13.45 1.38 4.85
CA SER A 8 -13.45 2.65 4.15
C SER A 8 -13.05 2.31 2.72
N VAL A 9 -14.05 2.14 1.86
CA VAL A 9 -13.91 2.18 0.41
C VAL A 9 -13.49 3.62 0.08
N ASP A 10 -12.35 3.98 0.65
CA ASP A 10 -11.74 5.25 0.40
C ASP A 10 -11.14 5.19 -1.00
N ARG A 11 -11.84 5.83 -1.91
CA ARG A 11 -11.33 6.34 -3.16
C ARG A 11 -11.39 5.41 -4.35
N TYR A 12 -12.56 5.17 -4.85
CA TYR A 12 -12.73 5.06 -6.27
C TYR A 12 -12.36 6.42 -6.89
N CYS A 13 -11.34 6.45 -7.72
CA CYS A 13 -11.08 7.60 -8.58
C CYS A 13 -12.06 7.56 -9.76
N ALA A 14 -13.34 7.67 -9.47
CA ALA A 14 -14.32 7.98 -10.49
C ALA A 14 -14.11 9.46 -10.83
N SER A 15 -13.40 9.74 -11.89
CA SER A 15 -13.31 11.08 -12.45
C SER A 15 -14.59 11.38 -13.22
N THR A 16 -15.64 11.67 -12.47
CA THR A 16 -16.68 12.55 -12.97
C THR A 16 -16.42 13.90 -12.34
N ALA A 17 -16.37 14.93 -13.16
CA ALA A 17 -15.98 16.30 -12.83
C ALA A 17 -16.29 16.68 -11.36
N GLY A 18 -15.25 16.88 -10.56
CA GLY A 18 -15.30 17.76 -9.40
C GLY A 18 -15.72 17.23 -8.04
N GLY A 19 -16.01 15.95 -7.82
CA GLY A 19 -16.48 15.47 -6.51
C GLY A 19 -15.85 14.16 -6.06
N LYS A 20 -15.22 14.15 -4.88
CA LYS A 20 -14.89 12.94 -4.15
C LYS A 20 -16.17 12.34 -3.58
N ILE A 21 -16.70 11.30 -4.21
CA ILE A 21 -17.88 10.60 -3.69
C ILE A 21 -17.41 9.69 -2.56
N MET A 22 -17.85 9.98 -1.35
CA MET A 22 -17.68 9.11 -0.20
C MET A 22 -19.02 8.44 0.09
N VAL A 23 -19.07 7.12 -0.03
CA VAL A 23 -20.23 6.32 0.36
C VAL A 23 -19.95 5.78 1.77
N PRO A 24 -20.64 6.25 2.80
CA PRO A 24 -20.44 5.78 4.16
C PRO A 24 -21.08 4.40 4.36
N SER A 25 -20.41 3.55 5.15
CA SER A 25 -20.98 2.31 5.70
C SER A 25 -21.52 1.30 4.69
N VAL A 26 -20.73 0.98 3.67
CA VAL A 26 -21.08 -0.03 2.65
C VAL A 26 -20.48 -1.39 3.05
N THR A 27 -21.23 -2.45 2.83
CA THR A 27 -20.69 -3.82 2.96
C THR A 27 -19.71 -4.13 1.82
N LEU A 28 -18.87 -5.16 1.97
CA LEU A 28 -17.92 -5.53 0.92
C LEU A 28 -18.63 -5.89 -0.40
N SER A 29 -19.76 -6.59 -0.31
CA SER A 29 -20.58 -6.97 -1.47
C SER A 29 -21.17 -5.77 -2.21
N GLU A 30 -21.72 -4.80 -1.48
CA GLU A 30 -22.23 -3.56 -2.07
C GLU A 30 -21.12 -2.71 -2.68
N ALA A 31 -19.94 -2.71 -2.05
CA ALA A 31 -18.75 -2.03 -2.60
C ALA A 31 -18.27 -2.67 -3.90
N GLU A 32 -18.32 -4.00 -4.02
CA GLU A 32 -17.99 -4.72 -5.25
C GLU A 32 -19.04 -4.46 -6.35
N GLU A 33 -20.32 -4.36 -6.00
CA GLU A 33 -21.40 -4.04 -6.92
C GLU A 33 -21.28 -2.61 -7.47
N LEU A 34 -21.07 -1.63 -6.58
CA LEU A 34 -20.80 -0.23 -6.99
C LEU A 34 -19.54 -0.10 -7.85
N ALA A 35 -18.51 -0.89 -7.54
CA ALA A 35 -17.31 -0.92 -8.35
C ALA A 35 -17.56 -1.51 -9.74
N ARG A 36 -18.41 -2.53 -9.83
CA ARG A 36 -18.79 -3.16 -11.10
C ARG A 36 -19.65 -2.24 -11.96
N ASP A 37 -20.50 -1.43 -11.34
CA ASP A 37 -21.28 -0.42 -12.07
C ASP A 37 -20.39 0.68 -12.64
N ALA A 38 -19.37 1.11 -11.88
CA ALA A 38 -18.42 2.13 -12.34
C ALA A 38 -17.44 1.62 -13.39
N TRP A 39 -16.98 0.37 -13.24
CA TRP A 39 -16.05 -0.32 -14.14
C TRP A 39 -16.40 -1.79 -14.27
N PRO A 40 -17.23 -2.17 -15.28
CA PRO A 40 -17.66 -3.56 -15.49
C PRO A 40 -16.50 -4.55 -15.70
N GLU A 41 -15.36 -4.05 -16.19
CA GLU A 41 -14.17 -4.84 -16.53
C GLU A 41 -13.26 -5.14 -15.33
N HIS A 42 -13.56 -4.60 -14.13
CA HIS A 42 -12.69 -4.82 -12.96
C HIS A 42 -12.88 -6.23 -12.37
N GLN A 43 -11.78 -6.83 -11.91
CA GLN A 43 -11.75 -8.18 -11.35
C GLN A 43 -11.29 -8.23 -9.89
N MET A 44 -11.74 -7.28 -9.06
CA MET A 44 -11.24 -7.14 -7.69
C MET A 44 -11.47 -8.40 -6.82
N GLY A 45 -12.59 -9.09 -7.01
CA GLY A 45 -12.95 -10.27 -6.22
C GLY A 45 -12.18 -11.56 -6.58
N SER A 46 -11.66 -11.67 -7.81
CA SER A 46 -11.01 -12.88 -8.32
C SER A 46 -9.49 -12.78 -8.45
N ILE A 47 -8.92 -11.59 -8.33
CA ILE A 47 -7.51 -11.34 -8.60
C ILE A 47 -6.60 -11.82 -7.46
N LYS A 48 -5.50 -12.50 -7.81
CA LYS A 48 -4.49 -12.94 -6.86
C LYS A 48 -3.51 -11.81 -6.56
N PHE A 49 -3.45 -11.39 -5.30
CA PHE A 49 -2.51 -10.37 -4.85
C PHE A 49 -1.11 -10.95 -4.65
N HIS A 50 -0.12 -10.32 -5.27
CA HIS A 50 1.28 -10.61 -5.04
C HIS A 50 1.73 -9.93 -3.75
N PRO A 51 2.36 -10.67 -2.82
CA PRO A 51 2.89 -10.08 -1.59
C PRO A 51 4.11 -9.22 -1.89
N ILE A 52 4.30 -8.17 -1.12
CA ILE A 52 5.53 -7.38 -1.15
C ILE A 52 6.67 -8.09 -0.41
N SER A 53 7.92 -7.65 -0.67
CA SER A 53 9.11 -8.28 -0.10
C SER A 53 9.09 -8.26 1.44
N LYS A 54 9.48 -9.38 2.07
CA LYS A 54 9.70 -9.48 3.53
C LYS A 54 10.67 -8.46 4.10
N ARG A 55 11.52 -7.88 3.24
CA ARG A 55 12.49 -6.85 3.65
C ARG A 55 11.86 -5.54 4.11
N LEU A 56 10.61 -5.26 3.72
CA LEU A 56 9.82 -4.18 4.32
C LEU A 56 9.65 -4.41 5.83
N MET A 57 9.35 -5.64 6.24
CA MET A 57 9.22 -6.01 7.64
C MET A 57 10.54 -5.82 8.39
N VAL A 58 11.64 -6.31 7.80
CA VAL A 58 12.99 -6.16 8.38
C VAL A 58 13.38 -4.68 8.54
N ARG A 59 13.16 -3.85 7.51
CA ARG A 59 13.42 -2.40 7.60
C ARG A 59 12.63 -1.75 8.73
N ASN A 60 11.33 -2.03 8.80
CA ASN A 60 10.48 -1.43 9.83
C ASN A 60 10.86 -1.91 11.24
N ALA A 61 11.23 -3.18 11.40
CA ALA A 61 11.75 -3.73 12.65
C ALA A 61 13.07 -3.07 13.06
N LEU A 62 14.00 -2.87 12.11
CA LEU A 62 15.25 -2.15 12.37
C LEU A 62 15.02 -0.70 12.80
N VAL A 63 14.14 0.02 12.11
CA VAL A 63 13.79 1.41 12.48
C VAL A 63 13.19 1.46 13.89
N SER A 64 12.22 0.57 14.19
CA SER A 64 11.62 0.48 15.54
C SER A 64 12.66 0.10 16.60
N PHE A 65 13.58 -0.80 16.28
CA PHE A 65 14.66 -1.21 17.17
C PHE A 65 15.54 -0.02 17.55
N TRP A 66 16.10 0.69 16.58
CA TRP A 66 16.96 1.84 16.84
C TRP A 66 16.23 2.96 17.56
N LEU A 67 14.96 3.18 17.26
CA LEU A 67 14.18 4.25 17.89
C LEU A 67 13.80 3.89 19.33
N LEU A 68 13.30 2.69 19.60
CA LEU A 68 12.79 2.30 20.91
C LEU A 68 13.87 1.75 21.82
N VAL A 69 14.69 0.83 21.33
CA VAL A 69 15.76 0.22 22.15
C VAL A 69 16.93 1.19 22.31
N GLY A 70 17.26 1.95 21.27
CA GLY A 70 18.29 3.00 21.38
C GLY A 70 17.91 4.07 22.43
N SER A 71 16.66 4.53 22.44
CA SER A 71 16.17 5.47 23.46
C SER A 71 16.12 4.83 24.85
N ALA A 72 15.78 3.55 24.97
CA ALA A 72 15.78 2.82 26.23
C ALA A 72 17.18 2.75 26.86
N ILE A 73 18.23 2.53 26.06
CA ILE A 73 19.62 2.51 26.54
C ILE A 73 20.01 3.89 27.12
N VAL A 74 19.70 4.97 26.40
CA VAL A 74 19.99 6.33 26.87
C VAL A 74 19.26 6.63 28.18
N ILE A 75 17.98 6.30 28.29
CA ILE A 75 17.15 6.54 29.48
C ILE A 75 17.65 5.70 30.67
N SER A 76 18.11 4.48 30.42
CA SER A 76 18.70 3.62 31.44
C SER A 76 19.97 4.23 32.03
N TYR A 77 20.76 4.91 31.21
CA TYR A 77 21.96 5.62 31.67
C TYR A 77 21.63 6.74 32.67
N PHE A 78 20.47 7.38 32.55
CA PHE A 78 19.96 8.35 33.50
C PHE A 78 19.27 7.76 34.75
N GLY A 79 19.31 6.42 34.92
CA GLY A 79 18.77 5.74 36.11
C GLY A 79 17.28 5.44 36.07
N HIS A 80 16.58 5.71 34.95
CA HIS A 80 15.14 5.45 34.79
C HIS A 80 14.84 4.05 34.25
N TYR A 81 15.22 3.00 34.98
CA TYR A 81 15.12 1.60 34.54
C TYR A 81 13.70 1.14 34.24
N GLN A 82 12.69 1.63 34.97
CA GLN A 82 11.29 1.27 34.72
C GLN A 82 10.82 1.77 33.35
N LEU A 83 11.20 3.00 32.97
CA LEU A 83 10.84 3.57 31.67
C LEU A 83 11.60 2.86 30.54
N SER A 84 12.87 2.53 30.74
CA SER A 84 13.63 1.77 29.74
C SER A 84 13.05 0.37 29.50
N ALA A 85 12.63 -0.32 30.56
CA ALA A 85 11.97 -1.61 30.44
C ALA A 85 10.63 -1.52 29.68
N ALA A 86 9.85 -0.46 29.93
CA ALA A 86 8.60 -0.22 29.19
C ALA A 86 8.83 0.00 27.70
N LEU A 87 9.89 0.71 27.29
CA LEU A 87 10.24 0.93 25.90
C LEU A 87 10.66 -0.36 25.20
N VAL A 88 11.42 -1.23 25.88
CA VAL A 88 11.78 -2.55 25.34
C VAL A 88 10.54 -3.43 25.19
N ALA A 89 9.64 -3.44 26.17
CA ALA A 89 8.38 -4.16 26.06
C ALA A 89 7.51 -3.64 24.90
N LEU A 90 7.47 -2.32 24.67
CA LEU A 90 6.77 -1.70 23.55
C LEU A 90 7.38 -2.14 22.20
N PHE A 91 8.71 -2.24 22.12
CA PHE A 91 9.37 -2.77 20.92
C PHE A 91 8.92 -4.20 20.64
N LEU A 92 8.96 -5.09 21.63
CA LEU A 92 8.52 -6.48 21.46
C LEU A 92 7.04 -6.57 21.05
N ALA A 93 6.18 -5.75 21.65
CA ALA A 93 4.77 -5.67 21.27
C ALA A 93 4.54 -5.14 19.84
N SER A 94 5.46 -4.34 19.29
CA SER A 94 5.34 -3.81 17.93
C SER A 94 5.62 -4.85 16.82
N LEU A 95 6.38 -5.91 17.12
CA LEU A 95 6.80 -6.90 16.12
C LEU A 95 5.63 -7.64 15.46
N PRO A 96 4.61 -8.15 16.16
CA PRO A 96 3.46 -8.79 15.55
C PRO A 96 2.66 -7.83 14.67
N PHE A 97 2.57 -6.54 15.02
CA PHE A 97 1.92 -5.53 14.18
C PHE A 97 2.68 -5.27 12.88
N ILE A 98 4.01 -5.23 12.92
CA ILE A 98 4.86 -5.10 11.73
C ILE A 98 4.67 -6.33 10.81
N ALA A 99 4.63 -7.54 11.36
CA ALA A 99 4.40 -8.76 10.62
C ALA A 99 3.00 -8.81 9.99
N LEU A 100 1.96 -8.43 10.76
CA LEU A 100 0.58 -8.39 10.28
C LEU A 100 0.42 -7.38 9.13
N ARG A 101 1.01 -6.20 9.28
CA ARG A 101 1.02 -5.15 8.24
C ARG A 101 1.66 -5.67 6.95
N TRP A 102 2.80 -6.36 7.03
CA TRP A 102 3.44 -6.95 5.87
C TRP A 102 2.54 -8.01 5.20
N LYS A 103 1.94 -8.93 5.97
CA LYS A 103 1.07 -9.99 5.44
C LYS A 103 -0.16 -9.45 4.72
N ARG A 104 -0.69 -8.29 5.15
CA ARG A 104 -1.88 -7.67 4.58
C ARG A 104 -1.58 -6.75 3.40
N TRP A 105 -0.31 -6.47 3.12
CA TRP A 105 0.07 -5.61 2.01
C TRP A 105 0.34 -6.42 0.76
N GLY A 106 -0.32 -6.06 -0.33
CA GLY A 106 -0.15 -6.72 -1.63
C GLY A 106 -0.54 -5.82 -2.78
N TYR A 107 -0.14 -6.22 -3.97
CA TYR A 107 -0.50 -5.56 -5.22
C TYR A 107 -0.86 -6.59 -6.28
N ALA A 108 -1.64 -6.19 -7.26
CA ALA A 108 -1.93 -6.99 -8.44
C ALA A 108 -2.09 -6.08 -9.66
N ASN A 109 -1.82 -6.63 -10.84
CA ASN A 109 -1.98 -5.95 -12.11
C ASN A 109 -2.60 -6.96 -13.09
N ASP A 110 -3.73 -6.61 -13.67
CA ASP A 110 -4.39 -7.39 -14.75
C ASP A 110 -4.13 -6.82 -16.15
N GLY A 111 -3.30 -5.78 -16.20
CA GLY A 111 -2.95 -5.06 -17.41
C GLY A 111 -3.90 -3.93 -17.77
N GLN A 112 -5.11 -3.85 -17.28
CA GLN A 112 -6.02 -2.70 -17.42
C GLN A 112 -6.12 -1.90 -16.13
N PHE A 113 -6.10 -2.59 -14.99
CA PHE A 113 -6.22 -2.01 -13.65
C PHE A 113 -5.03 -2.39 -12.79
N ILE A 114 -4.67 -1.48 -11.90
CA ILE A 114 -3.72 -1.75 -10.81
C ILE A 114 -4.51 -1.80 -9.51
N TYR A 115 -4.30 -2.89 -8.77
CA TYR A 115 -4.94 -3.14 -7.48
C TYR A 115 -3.89 -3.07 -6.39
N ILE A 116 -4.18 -2.33 -5.33
CA ILE A 116 -3.30 -2.20 -4.18
C ILE A 116 -4.10 -2.53 -2.92
N ARG A 117 -3.62 -3.50 -2.16
CA ARG A 117 -4.17 -3.86 -0.86
C ARG A 117 -3.24 -3.39 0.23
N LYS A 118 -3.76 -2.62 1.18
CA LYS A 118 -3.01 -2.09 2.34
C LYS A 118 -3.85 -2.28 3.60
N GLY A 119 -3.21 -2.47 4.74
CA GLY A 119 -3.93 -2.48 6.01
C GLY A 119 -3.09 -2.91 7.19
N LEU A 120 -3.57 -2.60 8.40
CA LEU A 120 -3.05 -3.10 9.66
C LEU A 120 -4.15 -3.89 10.38
N ILE A 121 -5.19 -3.21 10.88
CA ILE A 121 -6.36 -3.81 11.51
C ILE A 121 -7.46 -4.01 10.45
N GLY A 122 -7.79 -2.97 9.66
CA GLY A 122 -8.65 -3.03 8.48
C GLY A 122 -7.83 -3.23 7.19
N VAL A 123 -8.46 -3.78 6.16
CA VAL A 123 -7.86 -3.94 4.84
C VAL A 123 -8.50 -2.95 3.88
N ASN A 124 -7.69 -2.05 3.33
CA ASN A 124 -8.11 -1.09 2.31
C ASN A 124 -7.71 -1.60 0.94
N TYR A 125 -8.67 -1.74 0.06
CA TYR A 125 -8.46 -2.05 -1.34
C TYR A 125 -8.51 -0.76 -2.16
N ARG A 126 -7.60 -0.62 -3.09
CA ARG A 126 -7.56 0.49 -4.05
C ARG A 126 -7.40 -0.08 -5.44
N CYS A 127 -8.31 0.29 -6.32
CA CYS A 127 -8.30 -0.08 -7.71
C CYS A 127 -8.29 1.20 -8.55
N PHE A 128 -7.46 1.24 -9.58
CA PHE A 128 -7.47 2.35 -10.54
C PHE A 128 -7.06 1.87 -11.92
N PRO A 129 -7.70 2.43 -12.97
CA PRO A 129 -7.36 2.09 -14.34
C PRO A 129 -6.01 2.71 -14.73
N ILE A 130 -5.22 1.96 -15.50
CA ILE A 130 -3.88 2.38 -15.93
C ILE A 130 -3.93 3.68 -16.75
N HIS A 131 -4.91 3.85 -17.63
CA HIS A 131 -5.04 5.04 -18.48
C HIS A 131 -5.31 6.35 -17.72
N LYS A 132 -5.66 6.29 -16.43
CA LYS A 132 -5.81 7.48 -15.57
C LYS A 132 -4.53 7.86 -14.82
N VAL A 133 -3.44 7.12 -15.01
CA VAL A 133 -2.14 7.44 -14.40
C VAL A 133 -1.54 8.62 -15.15
N GLN A 134 -1.24 9.69 -14.41
CA GLN A 134 -0.64 10.92 -14.95
C GLN A 134 0.87 10.91 -14.89
N GLN A 135 1.41 10.30 -13.84
CA GLN A 135 2.85 10.21 -13.62
C GLN A 135 3.19 8.90 -12.92
N THR A 136 4.28 8.29 -13.32
CA THR A 136 4.91 7.18 -12.62
C THR A 136 6.20 7.67 -11.95
N SER A 137 6.53 7.12 -10.79
CA SER A 137 7.78 7.41 -10.10
C SER A 137 8.46 6.13 -9.65
N PHE A 138 9.77 6.06 -9.91
CA PHE A 138 10.63 4.99 -9.44
C PHE A 138 11.48 5.50 -8.29
N TYR A 139 11.41 4.85 -7.16
CA TYR A 139 12.17 5.21 -5.98
C TYR A 139 12.97 4.03 -5.44
N GLN A 140 14.25 4.26 -5.22
CA GLN A 140 15.15 3.25 -4.71
C GLN A 140 16.10 3.86 -3.66
N SER A 141 15.92 3.50 -2.39
CA SER A 141 16.84 3.89 -1.32
C SER A 141 18.10 3.04 -1.34
N TRP A 142 19.15 3.48 -0.63
CA TRP A 142 20.41 2.71 -0.49
C TRP A 142 20.17 1.27 -0.01
N PHE A 143 19.30 1.09 0.98
CA PHE A 143 18.93 -0.23 1.46
C PHE A 143 18.22 -1.09 0.39
N MET A 144 17.36 -0.48 -0.41
CA MET A 144 16.64 -1.16 -1.49
C MET A 144 17.60 -1.59 -2.61
N ARG A 145 18.56 -0.74 -2.98
CA ARG A 145 19.56 -1.04 -4.02
C ARG A 145 20.38 -2.29 -3.67
N ARG A 146 20.80 -2.42 -2.41
CA ARG A 146 21.56 -3.58 -1.93
C ARG A 146 20.83 -4.91 -2.15
N PHE A 147 19.50 -4.88 -2.23
CA PHE A 147 18.65 -6.05 -2.36
C PHE A 147 17.85 -6.12 -3.66
N LYS A 148 18.21 -5.29 -4.66
CA LYS A 148 17.51 -5.20 -5.94
C LYS A 148 16.01 -5.04 -5.77
N LEU A 149 15.61 -4.10 -4.92
CA LEU A 149 14.23 -3.73 -4.64
C LEU A 149 13.99 -2.29 -5.02
N CYS A 150 12.74 -1.98 -5.37
CA CYS A 150 12.29 -0.63 -5.66
C CYS A 150 10.90 -0.36 -5.05
N SER A 151 10.49 0.87 -5.08
CA SER A 151 9.12 1.31 -4.83
C SER A 151 8.62 2.05 -6.05
N VAL A 152 7.47 1.66 -6.55
CA VAL A 152 6.81 2.32 -7.67
C VAL A 152 5.67 3.17 -7.15
N GLY A 153 5.64 4.42 -7.58
CA GLY A 153 4.56 5.36 -7.31
C GLY A 153 3.77 5.66 -8.56
N PHE A 154 2.47 5.87 -8.38
CA PHE A 154 1.53 6.27 -9.41
C PHE A 154 0.81 7.53 -8.93
N VAL A 155 0.83 8.56 -9.73
CA VAL A 155 0.09 9.81 -9.48
C VAL A 155 -1.15 9.81 -10.36
N LEU A 156 -2.29 9.97 -9.71
CA LEU A 156 -3.59 10.09 -10.34
C LEU A 156 -4.21 11.44 -9.96
N ALA A 157 -5.22 11.89 -10.66
CA ALA A 157 -5.94 13.13 -10.34
C ALA A 157 -6.50 13.15 -8.89
N CYS A 158 -6.81 11.97 -8.33
CA CYS A 158 -7.30 11.81 -6.96
C CYS A 158 -6.20 11.63 -5.90
N GLY A 159 -4.93 11.68 -6.28
CA GLY A 159 -3.77 11.57 -5.39
C GLY A 159 -2.82 10.43 -5.71
N GLY A 160 -1.70 10.38 -4.97
CA GLY A 160 -0.62 9.43 -5.17
C GLY A 160 -0.93 8.05 -4.57
N GLN A 161 -0.56 7.01 -5.30
CA GLN A 161 -0.56 5.62 -4.83
C GLN A 161 0.85 5.04 -4.97
N SER A 162 1.25 4.12 -4.08
CA SER A 162 2.57 3.53 -4.15
C SER A 162 2.56 2.05 -3.79
N VAL A 163 3.38 1.29 -4.50
CA VAL A 163 3.68 -0.12 -4.23
C VAL A 163 5.14 -0.19 -3.78
N PRO A 164 5.41 -0.36 -2.49
CA PRO A 164 6.77 -0.37 -1.96
C PRO A 164 7.37 -1.77 -1.96
N PHE A 165 8.69 -1.84 -1.99
CA PHE A 165 9.48 -3.06 -1.77
C PHE A 165 9.13 -4.23 -2.70
N ILE A 166 8.97 -3.95 -3.98
CA ILE A 166 8.88 -4.95 -5.05
C ILE A 166 10.26 -5.18 -5.66
N LYS A 167 10.43 -6.28 -6.39
CA LYS A 167 11.66 -6.55 -7.14
C LYS A 167 11.85 -5.49 -8.21
N GLU A 168 13.09 -5.04 -8.40
CA GLU A 168 13.45 -4.02 -9.39
C GLU A 168 12.94 -4.35 -10.79
N ALA A 169 13.25 -5.54 -11.30
CA ALA A 169 12.76 -5.99 -12.59
C ALA A 169 11.23 -6.01 -12.72
N THR A 170 10.50 -6.28 -11.61
CA THR A 170 9.04 -6.24 -11.61
C THR A 170 8.53 -4.79 -11.59
N GLY A 171 9.26 -3.90 -10.91
CA GLY A 171 8.97 -2.48 -10.86
C GLY A 171 9.13 -1.81 -12.22
N ASP A 172 10.24 -2.09 -12.91
CA ASP A 172 10.52 -1.61 -14.26
C ASP A 172 9.46 -2.09 -15.24
N ALA A 173 9.18 -3.41 -15.26
CA ALA A 173 8.13 -3.97 -16.11
C ALA A 173 6.73 -3.38 -15.83
N LEU A 174 6.44 -3.05 -14.57
CA LEU A 174 5.17 -2.43 -14.19
C LEU A 174 5.07 -1.00 -14.70
N ILE A 175 6.15 -0.23 -14.63
CA ILE A 175 6.23 1.14 -15.16
C ILE A 175 6.14 1.13 -16.67
N ASP A 176 6.95 0.31 -17.35
CA ASP A 176 6.98 0.22 -18.80
C ASP A 176 5.61 -0.19 -19.37
N ASN A 177 4.97 -1.19 -18.78
CA ASN A 177 3.63 -1.59 -19.17
C ASN A 177 2.59 -0.48 -18.94
N THR A 178 2.72 0.27 -17.84
CA THR A 178 1.83 1.39 -17.54
C THR A 178 2.00 2.51 -18.57
N LEU A 179 3.23 2.92 -18.85
CA LEU A 179 3.52 3.98 -19.82
C LEU A 179 3.11 3.58 -21.24
N TYR A 180 3.49 2.36 -21.66
CA TYR A 180 3.08 1.84 -22.97
C TYR A 180 1.56 1.85 -23.17
N ARG A 181 0.79 1.45 -22.13
CA ARG A 181 -0.67 1.44 -22.22
C ARG A 181 -1.29 2.83 -22.22
N VAL A 182 -0.74 3.77 -21.43
CA VAL A 182 -1.20 5.17 -21.46
C VAL A 182 -1.02 5.77 -22.86
N GLU A 183 0.13 5.51 -23.49
CA GLU A 183 0.43 5.99 -24.84
C GLU A 183 -0.40 5.27 -25.91
N ALA A 184 -0.51 3.95 -25.84
CA ALA A 184 -1.21 3.13 -26.84
C ALA A 184 -2.71 3.40 -26.86
N LEU A 185 -3.34 3.56 -25.68
CA LEU A 185 -4.79 3.75 -25.60
C LEU A 185 -5.26 5.15 -26.00
N ARG A 186 -4.41 6.17 -25.90
CA ARG A 186 -4.73 7.59 -26.19
C ARG A 186 -6.09 8.04 -25.64
N LYS A 187 -6.58 7.38 -24.58
CA LYS A 187 -7.83 7.76 -23.91
C LYS A 187 -7.61 9.02 -23.09
N SER A 188 -8.62 9.89 -23.05
CA SER A 188 -8.56 11.08 -22.20
C SER A 188 -8.36 10.69 -20.75
N TRP A 189 -7.40 11.33 -20.09
CA TRP A 189 -7.14 11.18 -18.67
C TRP A 189 -8.07 12.05 -17.80
N MET A 190 -8.79 12.98 -18.42
CA MET A 190 -9.86 13.80 -17.81
C MET A 190 -11.22 13.14 -17.98
#